data_a6cb91c1fd8dbb48a99a5441def726b7
#
_entry.id   a6cb91c1fd8dbb48a99a5441def726b7
#
_cell.length_a   1.000
_cell.length_b   1.000
_cell.length_c   1.000
_cell.angle_alpha   90.00
_cell.angle_beta   90.00
_cell.angle_gamma   90.00
#
_symmetry.space_group_name_H-M   'P 1'
#
loop_
_entity.id
_entity.type
_entity.pdbx_description
1 polymer ?
#
loop_
_entity_poly.entity_id
_entity_poly.type
_entity_poly.pdbx_seq_one_letter_code
_entity_poly.pdbx_strand_id
1 'polypeptide(L)'
;MANYNPLVIEHLMRPRYVGELEAPSGVGESGDAACGDVARFSIRIEENLLTEVRYKVYGCTACIAAGSALSELVRSRPLLEAARVSKTYLKNSLGGALPAGKEHALTLVLDALHKALEDYWNKDGGAMLAEGYGGFAANGGKSVVAAMSGGVDSAVTALLLKEAGYDVATVTFRLHDGEKGSRSCCSPDTVLFARDTAHRMGLPHFTLDLKELFNRRVMQDFVGSYSAGRTPNPCVACNAHVKFHAASFLADRIGFRYVATGHYARVVEEPGGVTMSRPVDEGKDQTYVLWPVPKGLLTRAIFPLGEYRKEEVRHIAQEKGLAVAYTPESQDICFIPDGNYRSFIRKQVVAEPGEIVDTEGRALGQHAGVVDFTVGQRRGIGVSAPTPLYVTEVRPRTKQVVVGRREDLKVREVLVGGLNWFLDPLEAESVQVRYNGSPVPCEIENAGGGEVRALLSEPVMGVAPGQSAVFYKGDRVIGGGVVRRDTE
;
A
#
# COMPACT_ATOMS: atom_id res chain seq x y z
N MET A 1 43.97 -19.29 1.93
CA MET A 1 43.43 -19.46 0.55
C MET A 1 43.04 -20.92 0.24
N ALA A 2 43.40 -21.88 1.04
CA ALA A 2 43.19 -23.31 0.75
C ALA A 2 41.72 -23.83 0.68
N ASN A 3 40.74 -23.03 1.00
CA ASN A 3 39.32 -23.46 1.08
C ASN A 3 38.40 -22.81 0.05
N TYR A 4 38.90 -22.02 -0.88
CA TYR A 4 38.10 -21.43 -1.95
C TYR A 4 38.25 -22.17 -3.26
N ASN A 5 37.17 -22.34 -4.00
CA ASN A 5 37.24 -22.96 -5.31
C ASN A 5 37.91 -22.03 -6.36
N PRO A 6 38.35 -22.57 -7.51
CA PRO A 6 39.10 -21.81 -8.51
C PRO A 6 38.38 -20.55 -9.04
N LEU A 7 37.05 -20.58 -9.18
CA LEU A 7 36.27 -19.41 -9.67
C LEU A 7 36.28 -18.27 -8.67
N VAL A 8 36.17 -18.56 -7.37
CA VAL A 8 36.27 -17.52 -6.33
C VAL A 8 37.67 -16.89 -6.33
N ILE A 9 38.71 -17.73 -6.51
CA ILE A 9 40.10 -17.27 -6.59
C ILE A 9 40.32 -16.43 -7.85
N GLU A 10 39.74 -16.81 -8.99
CA GLU A 10 39.81 -16.02 -10.23
C GLU A 10 39.21 -14.64 -10.05
N HIS A 11 37.96 -14.54 -9.53
CA HIS A 11 37.31 -13.26 -9.27
C HIS A 11 38.04 -12.40 -8.22
N LEU A 12 38.72 -13.02 -7.25
CA LEU A 12 39.55 -12.30 -6.29
C LEU A 12 40.82 -11.73 -6.92
N MET A 13 41.53 -12.54 -7.71
CA MET A 13 42.82 -12.16 -8.28
C MET A 13 42.68 -11.22 -9.49
N ARG A 14 41.56 -11.29 -10.18
CA ARG A 14 41.23 -10.46 -11.33
C ARG A 14 39.82 -9.90 -11.22
N PRO A 15 39.55 -9.04 -10.22
CA PRO A 15 38.23 -8.49 -10.00
C PRO A 15 37.79 -7.62 -11.18
N ARG A 16 36.59 -7.86 -11.69
CA ARG A 16 36.00 -7.19 -12.86
C ARG A 16 35.09 -6.08 -12.39
N TYR A 17 35.08 -4.95 -13.14
CA TYR A 17 34.18 -3.82 -12.91
C TYR A 17 34.31 -3.12 -11.56
N VAL A 18 35.51 -3.11 -10.97
CA VAL A 18 35.82 -2.38 -9.73
C VAL A 18 35.83 -0.88 -9.99
N GLY A 19 35.30 -0.09 -9.05
CA GLY A 19 35.29 1.37 -9.09
C GLY A 19 33.91 1.96 -8.86
N GLU A 20 33.72 3.20 -9.29
CA GLU A 20 32.46 3.93 -9.28
C GLU A 20 32.22 4.56 -10.66
N LEU A 21 30.95 4.80 -10.99
CA LEU A 21 30.54 5.53 -12.19
C LEU A 21 30.48 7.02 -11.89
N GLU A 22 30.90 7.85 -12.85
CA GLU A 22 30.57 9.26 -12.88
C GLU A 22 29.10 9.42 -13.29
N ALA A 23 28.31 10.20 -12.52
CA ALA A 23 26.88 10.41 -12.74
C ALA A 23 26.08 9.09 -12.92
N PRO A 24 26.05 8.19 -11.93
CA PRO A 24 25.29 6.94 -12.01
C PRO A 24 23.78 7.19 -12.00
N SER A 25 23.03 6.33 -12.71
CA SER A 25 21.57 6.31 -12.64
C SER A 25 21.08 5.92 -11.23
N GLY A 26 21.78 5.00 -10.56
CA GLY A 26 21.48 4.59 -9.19
C GLY A 26 22.72 4.17 -8.42
N VAL A 27 22.68 4.36 -7.09
CA VAL A 27 23.74 3.96 -6.16
C VAL A 27 23.12 3.23 -4.97
N GLY A 28 23.71 2.10 -4.60
CA GLY A 28 23.26 1.34 -3.42
C GLY A 28 24.43 0.88 -2.58
N GLU A 29 24.26 0.95 -1.27
CA GLU A 29 25.26 0.52 -0.30
C GLU A 29 24.64 -0.40 0.74
N SER A 30 25.35 -1.47 1.09
CA SER A 30 24.96 -2.38 2.16
C SER A 30 26.18 -2.68 3.02
N GLY A 31 25.97 -2.75 4.33
CA GLY A 31 27.00 -3.07 5.31
C GLY A 31 26.52 -4.17 6.27
N ASP A 32 27.45 -4.99 6.71
CA ASP A 32 27.23 -5.99 7.75
C ASP A 32 27.99 -5.55 9.03
N ALA A 33 27.21 -5.17 10.06
CA ALA A 33 27.76 -4.68 11.32
C ALA A 33 28.53 -5.76 12.11
N ALA A 34 28.29 -7.04 11.84
CA ALA A 34 28.92 -8.14 12.56
C ALA A 34 30.35 -8.40 12.06
N CYS A 35 30.64 -8.22 10.77
CA CYS A 35 31.97 -8.43 10.18
C CYS A 35 32.63 -7.14 9.67
N GLY A 36 31.92 -6.03 9.65
CA GLY A 36 32.42 -4.75 9.13
C GLY A 36 32.55 -4.68 7.60
N ASP A 37 32.07 -5.70 6.88
CA ASP A 37 32.10 -5.72 5.42
C ASP A 37 31.08 -4.70 4.86
N VAL A 38 31.48 -3.93 3.82
CA VAL A 38 30.63 -2.97 3.12
C VAL A 38 30.74 -3.20 1.61
N ALA A 39 29.60 -3.25 0.94
CA ALA A 39 29.51 -3.30 -0.52
C ALA A 39 28.74 -2.09 -1.06
N ARG A 40 29.25 -1.46 -2.10
CA ARG A 40 28.61 -0.35 -2.80
C ARG A 40 28.58 -0.62 -4.30
N PHE A 41 27.42 -0.44 -4.90
CA PHE A 41 27.21 -0.55 -6.35
C PHE A 41 26.79 0.79 -6.93
N SER A 42 27.31 1.14 -8.10
CA SER A 42 26.87 2.24 -8.95
C SER A 42 26.49 1.67 -10.32
N ILE A 43 25.31 2.04 -10.81
CA ILE A 43 24.72 1.48 -12.03
C ILE A 43 24.32 2.58 -13.00
N ARG A 44 24.41 2.27 -14.32
CA ARG A 44 23.85 3.10 -15.39
C ARG A 44 22.79 2.31 -16.10
N ILE A 45 21.65 2.94 -16.33
CA ILE A 45 20.48 2.32 -16.93
C ILE A 45 20.06 3.18 -18.11
N GLU A 46 19.89 2.57 -19.27
CA GLU A 46 19.43 3.17 -20.51
C GLU A 46 18.41 2.22 -21.13
N GLU A 47 17.22 2.71 -21.50
CA GLU A 47 16.16 1.93 -22.15
C GLU A 47 15.82 0.60 -21.42
N ASN A 48 15.72 0.63 -20.08
CA ASN A 48 15.50 -0.55 -19.23
C ASN A 48 16.64 -1.61 -19.27
N LEU A 49 17.79 -1.27 -19.82
CA LEU A 49 18.97 -2.11 -19.83
C LEU A 49 19.99 -1.59 -18.82
N LEU A 50 20.56 -2.46 -18.00
CA LEU A 50 21.69 -2.14 -17.12
C LEU A 50 22.97 -2.12 -17.93
N THR A 51 23.31 -0.95 -18.53
CA THR A 51 24.41 -0.81 -19.49
C THR A 51 25.77 -0.87 -18.85
N GLU A 52 25.90 -0.27 -17.65
CA GLU A 52 27.14 -0.28 -16.87
C GLU A 52 26.89 -0.57 -15.40
N VAL A 53 27.82 -1.27 -14.78
CA VAL A 53 27.87 -1.53 -13.35
C VAL A 53 29.30 -1.40 -12.85
N ARG A 54 29.48 -0.75 -11.72
CA ARG A 54 30.73 -0.70 -10.96
C ARG A 54 30.45 -1.00 -9.51
N TYR A 55 31.44 -1.60 -8.84
CA TYR A 55 31.32 -1.89 -7.43
C TYR A 55 32.61 -1.57 -6.66
N LYS A 56 32.44 -1.22 -5.39
CA LYS A 56 33.50 -1.19 -4.37
C LYS A 56 33.09 -2.07 -3.21
N VAL A 57 34.02 -2.86 -2.73
CA VAL A 57 33.83 -3.72 -1.54
C VAL A 57 34.99 -3.48 -0.59
N TYR A 58 34.66 -3.14 0.64
CA TYR A 58 35.59 -3.14 1.76
C TYR A 58 35.20 -4.32 2.63
N GLY A 59 35.96 -5.42 2.56
CA GLY A 59 35.57 -6.62 3.25
C GLY A 59 36.38 -7.86 2.90
N CYS A 60 35.82 -9.01 3.24
CA CYS A 60 36.52 -10.28 3.11
C CYS A 60 36.63 -10.74 1.63
N THR A 61 37.52 -11.70 1.38
CA THR A 61 37.77 -12.33 0.06
C THR A 61 36.49 -12.73 -0.66
N ALA A 62 35.53 -13.33 0.07
CA ALA A 62 34.25 -13.77 -0.50
C ALA A 62 33.40 -12.59 -1.01
N CYS A 63 33.41 -11.44 -0.31
CA CYS A 63 32.67 -10.26 -0.72
C CYS A 63 33.26 -9.63 -2.00
N ILE A 64 34.58 -9.58 -2.14
CA ILE A 64 35.25 -9.09 -3.36
C ILE A 64 34.92 -9.97 -4.56
N ALA A 65 35.04 -11.30 -4.39
CA ALA A 65 34.70 -12.25 -5.43
C ALA A 65 33.24 -12.23 -5.82
N ALA A 66 32.33 -12.13 -4.83
CA ALA A 66 30.90 -12.03 -5.07
C ALA A 66 30.51 -10.73 -5.80
N GLY A 67 31.11 -9.59 -5.43
CA GLY A 67 30.89 -8.31 -6.13
C GLY A 67 31.34 -8.37 -7.59
N SER A 68 32.50 -8.97 -7.87
CA SER A 68 33.02 -9.18 -9.22
C SER A 68 32.09 -10.08 -10.05
N ALA A 69 31.67 -11.23 -9.52
CA ALA A 69 30.80 -12.17 -10.21
C ALA A 69 29.40 -11.57 -10.45
N LEU A 70 28.83 -10.89 -9.45
CA LEU A 70 27.54 -10.22 -9.58
C LEU A 70 27.56 -9.15 -10.66
N SER A 71 28.59 -8.31 -10.70
CA SER A 71 28.74 -7.28 -11.72
C SER A 71 28.81 -7.86 -13.15
N GLU A 72 29.48 -8.98 -13.32
CA GLU A 72 29.53 -9.69 -14.61
C GLU A 72 28.18 -10.27 -15.00
N LEU A 73 27.45 -10.83 -14.03
CA LEU A 73 26.12 -11.42 -14.25
C LEU A 73 25.06 -10.42 -14.69
N VAL A 74 25.13 -9.19 -14.15
CA VAL A 74 24.04 -8.21 -14.37
C VAL A 74 24.32 -7.19 -15.46
N ARG A 75 25.58 -6.99 -15.85
CA ARG A 75 25.97 -6.03 -16.89
C ARG A 75 25.36 -6.40 -18.24
N SER A 76 24.86 -5.42 -18.95
CA SER A 76 24.21 -5.56 -20.26
C SER A 76 22.97 -6.46 -20.24
N ARG A 77 22.29 -6.55 -19.08
CA ARG A 77 21.04 -7.29 -18.96
C ARG A 77 19.85 -6.35 -18.75
N PRO A 78 18.64 -6.76 -19.17
CA PRO A 78 17.41 -6.09 -18.80
C PRO A 78 17.32 -5.96 -17.28
N LEU A 79 16.78 -4.83 -16.81
CA LEU A 79 16.61 -4.53 -15.38
C LEU A 79 15.93 -5.66 -14.62
N LEU A 80 14.87 -6.23 -15.21
CA LEU A 80 14.14 -7.33 -14.61
C LEU A 80 15.00 -8.58 -14.41
N GLU A 81 15.89 -8.89 -15.36
CA GLU A 81 16.82 -10.02 -15.22
C GLU A 81 17.89 -9.75 -14.17
N ALA A 82 18.42 -8.52 -14.12
CA ALA A 82 19.35 -8.12 -13.06
C ALA A 82 18.72 -8.23 -11.66
N ALA A 83 17.45 -7.83 -11.51
CA ALA A 83 16.71 -7.95 -10.26
C ALA A 83 16.35 -9.41 -9.89
N ARG A 84 16.36 -10.34 -10.84
CA ARG A 84 16.12 -11.78 -10.61
C ARG A 84 17.33 -12.55 -10.12
N VAL A 85 18.52 -11.96 -10.10
CA VAL A 85 19.72 -12.65 -9.62
C VAL A 85 19.56 -13.03 -8.16
N SER A 86 19.33 -14.32 -7.92
CA SER A 86 19.14 -14.86 -6.58
C SER A 86 20.48 -15.22 -5.92
N LYS A 87 20.48 -15.36 -4.59
CA LYS A 87 21.63 -15.86 -3.84
C LYS A 87 22.14 -17.19 -4.37
N THR A 88 21.22 -18.11 -4.74
CA THR A 88 21.56 -19.42 -5.30
C THR A 88 22.22 -19.28 -6.66
N TYR A 89 21.69 -18.39 -7.53
CA TYR A 89 22.26 -18.17 -8.86
C TYR A 89 23.67 -17.58 -8.77
N LEU A 90 23.88 -16.57 -7.94
CA LEU A 90 25.21 -15.97 -7.67
C LEU A 90 26.16 -16.99 -7.05
N LYS A 91 25.69 -17.82 -6.11
CA LYS A 91 26.48 -18.92 -5.52
C LYS A 91 26.96 -19.91 -6.57
N ASN A 92 26.08 -20.31 -7.48
CA ASN A 92 26.40 -21.24 -8.56
C ASN A 92 27.41 -20.65 -9.57
N SER A 93 27.34 -19.35 -9.88
CA SER A 93 28.32 -18.68 -10.72
C SER A 93 29.71 -18.64 -10.12
N LEU A 94 29.81 -18.76 -8.80
CA LEU A 94 31.07 -18.88 -8.06
C LEU A 94 31.48 -20.34 -7.79
N GLY A 95 30.88 -21.32 -8.48
CA GLY A 95 31.20 -22.74 -8.36
C GLY A 95 30.47 -23.50 -7.25
N GLY A 96 29.37 -22.96 -6.77
CA GLY A 96 28.40 -23.67 -5.92
C GLY A 96 28.75 -23.80 -4.44
N ALA A 97 29.97 -23.56 -4.02
CA ALA A 97 30.38 -23.68 -2.62
C ALA A 97 31.26 -22.50 -2.15
N LEU A 98 30.88 -21.92 -1.04
CA LEU A 98 31.70 -20.97 -0.28
C LEU A 98 32.08 -21.62 1.07
N PRO A 99 33.22 -21.25 1.67
CA PRO A 99 33.57 -21.72 3.02
C PRO A 99 32.47 -21.39 4.04
N ALA A 100 32.37 -22.22 5.08
CA ALA A 100 31.39 -22.02 6.16
C ALA A 100 31.48 -20.61 6.74
N GLY A 101 30.33 -19.98 6.97
CA GLY A 101 30.24 -18.62 7.49
C GLY A 101 30.51 -17.50 6.47
N LYS A 102 30.76 -17.80 5.18
CA LYS A 102 31.02 -16.80 4.14
C LYS A 102 29.82 -16.52 3.21
N GLU A 103 28.69 -17.18 3.42
CA GLU A 103 27.49 -16.96 2.62
C GLU A 103 26.83 -15.58 2.79
N HIS A 104 27.13 -14.87 3.90
CA HIS A 104 26.70 -13.48 4.09
C HIS A 104 27.21 -12.56 2.98
N ALA A 105 28.37 -12.84 2.41
CA ALA A 105 28.95 -12.07 1.30
C ALA A 105 28.01 -11.97 0.09
N LEU A 106 27.31 -13.06 -0.24
CA LEU A 106 26.34 -13.08 -1.35
C LEU A 106 25.15 -12.18 -1.05
N THR A 107 24.64 -12.22 0.18
CA THR A 107 23.53 -11.38 0.61
C THR A 107 23.91 -9.91 0.59
N LEU A 108 25.11 -9.57 1.10
CA LEU A 108 25.61 -8.21 1.18
C LEU A 108 25.70 -7.54 -0.22
N VAL A 109 26.29 -8.23 -1.20
CA VAL A 109 26.46 -7.64 -2.55
C VAL A 109 25.12 -7.57 -3.32
N LEU A 110 24.23 -8.55 -3.13
CA LEU A 110 22.89 -8.52 -3.70
C LEU A 110 22.06 -7.37 -3.11
N ASP A 111 22.15 -7.16 -1.81
CA ASP A 111 21.46 -6.04 -1.15
C ASP A 111 21.95 -4.69 -1.67
N ALA A 112 23.25 -4.53 -1.86
CA ALA A 112 23.81 -3.31 -2.40
C ALA A 112 23.36 -3.07 -3.86
N LEU A 113 23.30 -4.10 -4.70
CA LEU A 113 22.75 -3.99 -6.06
C LEU A 113 21.26 -3.63 -6.04
N HIS A 114 20.45 -4.30 -5.22
CA HIS A 114 19.02 -4.01 -5.12
C HIS A 114 18.77 -2.56 -4.65
N LYS A 115 19.54 -2.07 -3.69
CA LYS A 115 19.46 -0.66 -3.28
C LYS A 115 19.86 0.31 -4.39
N ALA A 116 20.80 -0.06 -5.28
CA ALA A 116 21.14 0.75 -6.44
C ALA A 116 19.99 0.81 -7.46
N LEU A 117 19.29 -0.32 -7.68
CA LEU A 117 18.07 -0.37 -8.49
C LEU A 117 16.93 0.46 -7.83
N GLU A 118 16.76 0.36 -6.52
CA GLU A 118 15.79 1.15 -5.75
C GLU A 118 16.07 2.67 -5.85
N ASP A 119 17.34 3.09 -5.73
CA ASP A 119 17.74 4.49 -5.87
C ASP A 119 17.43 5.06 -7.26
N TYR A 120 17.66 4.27 -8.32
CA TYR A 120 17.26 4.64 -9.68
C TYR A 120 15.75 4.88 -9.80
N TRP A 121 14.93 3.95 -9.29
CA TRP A 121 13.46 4.07 -9.33
C TRP A 121 12.96 5.27 -8.52
N ASN A 122 13.56 5.52 -7.37
CA ASN A 122 13.14 6.60 -6.47
C ASN A 122 13.47 7.99 -7.02
N LYS A 123 14.57 8.14 -7.77
CA LYS A 123 14.93 9.42 -8.42
C LYS A 123 13.92 9.84 -9.48
N ASP A 124 13.51 8.92 -10.34
CA ASP A 124 12.56 9.20 -11.41
C ASP A 124 11.09 9.08 -10.98
N GLY A 125 10.77 8.10 -10.13
CA GLY A 125 9.41 7.73 -9.78
C GLY A 125 8.71 8.74 -8.89
N GLY A 126 9.42 9.39 -7.98
CA GLY A 126 8.84 10.34 -7.02
C GLY A 126 8.18 11.56 -7.68
N ALA A 127 8.82 12.14 -8.68
CA ALA A 127 8.31 13.29 -9.41
C ALA A 127 7.09 12.92 -10.28
N MET A 128 7.16 11.83 -11.04
CA MET A 128 6.07 11.39 -11.94
C MET A 128 4.82 10.98 -11.18
N LEU A 129 4.97 10.29 -10.04
CA LEU A 129 3.83 9.89 -9.20
C LEU A 129 3.18 11.09 -8.50
N ALA A 130 3.97 12.14 -8.22
CA ALA A 130 3.49 13.38 -7.60
C ALA A 130 2.56 14.17 -8.51
N GLU A 131 2.77 14.12 -9.83
CA GLU A 131 1.99 14.83 -10.84
C GLU A 131 0.72 14.07 -11.27
N GLY A 132 0.55 12.82 -10.83
CA GLY A 132 -0.53 11.92 -11.24
C GLY A 132 -0.10 11.10 -12.46
N TYR A 133 0.41 9.90 -12.22
CA TYR A 133 0.82 8.99 -13.28
C TYR A 133 -0.38 8.54 -14.13
N GLY A 134 -0.40 8.92 -15.41
CA GLY A 134 -1.45 8.59 -16.38
C GLY A 134 -1.00 7.72 -17.56
N GLY A 135 0.21 7.15 -17.50
CA GLY A 135 0.75 6.31 -18.56
C GLY A 135 0.21 4.88 -18.52
N PHE A 136 -0.23 4.36 -19.65
CA PHE A 136 -0.70 2.99 -19.81
C PHE A 136 -0.04 2.37 -21.04
N ALA A 137 1.17 1.83 -20.88
CA ALA A 137 1.77 0.99 -21.93
C ALA A 137 1.28 -0.45 -21.74
N ALA A 138 0.31 -0.87 -22.52
CA ALA A 138 -0.16 -2.25 -22.53
C ALA A 138 0.81 -3.11 -23.37
N ASN A 139 1.85 -3.64 -22.74
CA ASN A 139 2.60 -4.74 -23.35
C ASN A 139 1.84 -6.05 -23.12
N GLY A 140 1.64 -6.83 -24.19
CA GLY A 140 0.88 -8.08 -24.14
C GLY A 140 1.59 -9.16 -23.34
N GLY A 141 0.81 -10.01 -22.64
CA GLY A 141 1.34 -11.20 -21.95
C GLY A 141 0.75 -11.38 -20.55
N LYS A 142 1.00 -12.54 -19.95
CA LYS A 142 0.66 -12.86 -18.56
C LYS A 142 1.79 -12.36 -17.63
N SER A 143 1.97 -11.02 -17.52
CA SER A 143 2.98 -10.41 -16.66
C SER A 143 2.33 -9.49 -15.62
N VAL A 144 2.76 -9.56 -14.35
CA VAL A 144 2.10 -8.88 -13.25
C VAL A 144 3.08 -8.40 -12.18
N VAL A 145 2.89 -7.16 -11.72
CA VAL A 145 3.55 -6.63 -10.51
C VAL A 145 2.65 -6.89 -9.30
N ALA A 146 3.09 -7.71 -8.37
CA ALA A 146 2.36 -8.03 -7.15
C ALA A 146 2.89 -7.22 -5.95
N ALA A 147 2.02 -6.42 -5.33
CA ALA A 147 2.37 -5.66 -4.13
C ALA A 147 2.48 -6.59 -2.91
N MET A 148 3.63 -6.54 -2.22
CA MET A 148 3.90 -7.31 -1.01
C MET A 148 4.06 -6.39 0.20
N SER A 149 3.28 -6.63 1.24
CA SER A 149 3.31 -5.88 2.51
C SER A 149 4.02 -6.62 3.65
N GLY A 150 4.57 -7.81 3.37
CA GLY A 150 5.11 -8.71 4.41
C GLY A 150 4.04 -9.52 5.16
N GLY A 151 2.75 -9.38 4.81
CA GLY A 151 1.66 -10.17 5.35
C GLY A 151 1.32 -11.41 4.50
N VAL A 152 0.59 -12.36 5.09
CA VAL A 152 0.20 -13.64 4.45
C VAL A 152 -0.55 -13.42 3.14
N ASP A 153 -1.50 -12.48 3.11
CA ASP A 153 -2.35 -12.23 1.93
C ASP A 153 -1.53 -11.86 0.71
N SER A 154 -0.61 -10.90 0.87
CA SER A 154 0.23 -10.44 -0.23
C SER A 154 1.21 -11.50 -0.73
N ALA A 155 1.73 -12.35 0.17
CA ALA A 155 2.63 -13.43 -0.20
C ALA A 155 1.90 -14.54 -0.95
N VAL A 156 0.71 -14.94 -0.48
CA VAL A 156 -0.13 -15.94 -1.17
C VAL A 156 -0.60 -15.40 -2.51
N THR A 157 -0.93 -14.11 -2.64
CA THR A 157 -1.24 -13.46 -3.92
C THR A 157 -0.12 -13.67 -4.93
N ALA A 158 1.13 -13.37 -4.58
CA ALA A 158 2.28 -13.54 -5.47
C ALA A 158 2.50 -15.03 -5.84
N LEU A 159 2.29 -15.94 -4.89
CA LEU A 159 2.41 -17.37 -5.11
C LEU A 159 1.35 -17.89 -6.08
N LEU A 160 0.06 -17.56 -5.86
CA LEU A 160 -1.05 -17.98 -6.74
C LEU A 160 -0.85 -17.50 -8.18
N LEU A 161 -0.39 -16.26 -8.36
CA LEU A 161 -0.11 -15.72 -9.69
C LEU A 161 1.03 -16.48 -10.39
N LYS A 162 2.09 -16.81 -9.65
CA LYS A 162 3.19 -17.63 -10.16
C LYS A 162 2.70 -19.03 -10.58
N GLU A 163 1.88 -19.69 -9.75
CA GLU A 163 1.32 -21.01 -10.04
C GLU A 163 0.33 -20.97 -11.21
N ALA A 164 -0.36 -19.83 -11.42
CA ALA A 164 -1.22 -19.59 -12.58
C ALA A 164 -0.42 -19.27 -13.88
N GLY A 165 0.91 -19.32 -13.82
CA GLY A 165 1.79 -19.14 -14.97
C GLY A 165 2.00 -17.68 -15.38
N TYR A 166 1.80 -16.73 -14.47
CA TYR A 166 2.20 -15.34 -14.69
C TYR A 166 3.71 -15.17 -14.55
N ASP A 167 4.28 -14.28 -15.35
CA ASP A 167 5.59 -13.70 -15.07
C ASP A 167 5.40 -12.64 -13.98
N VAL A 168 5.86 -12.95 -12.75
CA VAL A 168 5.60 -12.16 -11.55
C VAL A 168 6.84 -11.39 -11.12
N ALA A 169 6.72 -10.08 -10.98
CA ALA A 169 7.61 -9.25 -10.20
C ALA A 169 6.88 -8.78 -8.93
N THR A 170 7.60 -8.56 -7.84
CA THR A 170 7.00 -8.14 -6.58
C THR A 170 7.52 -6.77 -6.17
N VAL A 171 6.70 -6.00 -5.43
CA VAL A 171 7.07 -4.68 -4.95
C VAL A 171 6.58 -4.44 -3.52
N THR A 172 7.43 -3.85 -2.68
CA THR A 172 7.04 -3.29 -1.38
C THR A 172 7.08 -1.76 -1.43
N PHE A 173 6.07 -1.13 -0.89
CA PHE A 173 5.98 0.33 -0.77
C PHE A 173 6.41 0.76 0.63
N ARG A 174 7.44 1.60 0.73
CA ARG A 174 7.81 2.29 1.96
C ARG A 174 6.96 3.56 2.06
N LEU A 175 5.90 3.51 2.86
CA LEU A 175 4.90 4.57 2.95
C LEU A 175 5.21 5.58 4.06
N HIS A 176 5.89 5.16 5.12
CA HIS A 176 6.31 6.00 6.25
C HIS A 176 7.51 5.38 6.95
N ASP A 177 8.14 6.12 7.86
CA ASP A 177 9.22 5.60 8.69
C ASP A 177 8.61 4.82 9.87
N GLY A 178 8.60 3.49 9.75
CA GLY A 178 8.23 2.59 10.83
C GLY A 178 9.39 2.46 11.85
N GLU A 179 9.07 2.42 13.13
CA GLU A 179 10.06 2.14 14.17
C GLU A 179 10.65 0.72 14.01
N LYS A 180 11.96 0.57 14.29
CA LYS A 180 12.60 -0.76 14.33
C LYS A 180 11.87 -1.64 15.36
N GLY A 181 11.55 -2.87 14.97
CA GLY A 181 10.82 -3.81 15.83
C GLY A 181 9.30 -3.57 15.86
N SER A 182 8.78 -2.53 15.20
CA SER A 182 7.34 -2.37 15.02
C SER A 182 6.83 -3.36 13.97
N ARG A 183 5.59 -3.84 14.13
CA ARG A 183 4.91 -4.69 13.14
C ARG A 183 4.25 -3.91 12.00
N SER A 184 4.63 -2.65 11.82
CA SER A 184 4.15 -1.85 10.71
C SER A 184 4.63 -2.44 9.37
N CYS A 185 3.76 -2.43 8.36
CA CYS A 185 4.11 -2.89 7.00
C CYS A 185 5.26 -2.09 6.36
N CYS A 186 5.64 -0.96 6.93
CA CYS A 186 6.71 -0.08 6.46
C CYS A 186 7.96 -0.12 7.34
N SER A 187 8.02 -0.99 8.37
CA SER A 187 9.24 -1.14 9.14
C SER A 187 10.36 -1.74 8.26
N PRO A 188 11.63 -1.38 8.50
CA PRO A 188 12.75 -1.96 7.76
C PRO A 188 12.75 -3.49 7.80
N ASP A 189 12.39 -4.09 8.94
CA ASP A 189 12.33 -5.54 9.11
C ASP A 189 11.24 -6.17 8.25
N THR A 190 10.08 -5.53 8.12
CA THR A 190 8.97 -6.01 7.29
C THR A 190 9.30 -5.93 5.79
N VAL A 191 9.98 -4.86 5.36
CA VAL A 191 10.46 -4.71 3.97
C VAL A 191 11.47 -5.81 3.63
N LEU A 192 12.45 -6.05 4.52
CA LEU A 192 13.42 -7.13 4.36
C LEU A 192 12.74 -8.50 4.30
N PHE A 193 11.77 -8.73 5.18
CA PHE A 193 11.03 -9.98 5.24
C PHE A 193 10.17 -10.24 3.99
N ALA A 194 9.54 -9.21 3.43
CA ALA A 194 8.81 -9.30 2.16
C ALA A 194 9.76 -9.66 1.01
N ARG A 195 10.93 -9.01 0.94
CA ARG A 195 11.97 -9.31 -0.05
C ARG A 195 12.49 -10.74 0.06
N ASP A 196 12.81 -11.20 1.27
CA ASP A 196 13.28 -12.57 1.49
C ASP A 196 12.22 -13.60 1.10
N THR A 197 10.95 -13.32 1.40
CA THR A 197 9.83 -14.17 0.99
C THR A 197 9.72 -14.25 -0.54
N ALA A 198 9.81 -13.12 -1.24
CA ALA A 198 9.79 -13.08 -2.70
C ALA A 198 10.97 -13.86 -3.31
N HIS A 199 12.19 -13.66 -2.79
CA HIS A 199 13.39 -14.35 -3.27
C HIS A 199 13.33 -15.87 -3.04
N ARG A 200 12.76 -16.33 -1.92
CA ARG A 200 12.52 -17.77 -1.69
C ARG A 200 11.55 -18.37 -2.70
N MET A 201 10.59 -17.58 -3.16
CA MET A 201 9.70 -17.96 -4.26
C MET A 201 10.36 -17.84 -5.65
N GLY A 202 11.61 -17.36 -5.75
CA GLY A 202 12.31 -17.12 -7.01
C GLY A 202 11.76 -15.93 -7.81
N LEU A 203 11.13 -14.97 -7.11
CA LEU A 203 10.56 -13.77 -7.71
C LEU A 203 11.49 -12.56 -7.55
N PRO A 204 11.64 -11.71 -8.57
CA PRO A 204 12.31 -10.42 -8.42
C PRO A 204 11.49 -9.54 -7.47
N HIS A 205 12.18 -8.75 -6.66
CA HIS A 205 11.55 -7.85 -5.71
C HIS A 205 12.14 -6.45 -5.80
N PHE A 206 11.24 -5.46 -5.81
CA PHE A 206 11.56 -4.04 -5.82
C PHE A 206 11.05 -3.37 -4.56
N THR A 207 11.68 -2.29 -4.14
CA THR A 207 11.19 -1.42 -3.07
C THR A 207 11.05 0.00 -3.61
N LEU A 208 9.88 0.60 -3.45
CA LEU A 208 9.63 1.99 -3.81
C LEU A 208 9.49 2.82 -2.54
N ASP A 209 10.29 3.88 -2.41
CA ASP A 209 10.14 4.86 -1.34
C ASP A 209 9.07 5.90 -1.73
N LEU A 210 7.92 5.79 -1.11
CA LEU A 210 6.75 6.63 -1.36
C LEU A 210 6.39 7.49 -0.15
N LYS A 211 7.31 7.67 0.81
CA LYS A 211 7.05 8.37 2.08
C LYS A 211 6.54 9.79 1.87
N GLU A 212 7.17 10.54 0.97
CA GLU A 212 6.76 11.92 0.68
C GLU A 212 5.38 11.97 0.01
N LEU A 213 5.13 11.10 -0.98
CA LEU A 213 3.83 10.99 -1.65
C LEU A 213 2.73 10.60 -0.65
N PHE A 214 3.01 9.59 0.19
CA PHE A 214 2.07 9.11 1.20
C PHE A 214 1.78 10.19 2.26
N ASN A 215 2.81 10.88 2.74
CA ASN A 215 2.62 11.98 3.66
C ASN A 215 1.69 13.04 3.06
N ARG A 216 1.97 13.50 1.86
CA ARG A 216 1.20 14.57 1.20
C ARG A 216 -0.24 14.15 0.84
N ARG A 217 -0.44 12.91 0.30
CA ARG A 217 -1.73 12.47 -0.23
C ARG A 217 -2.62 11.72 0.77
N VAL A 218 -2.04 11.20 1.87
CA VAL A 218 -2.76 10.39 2.84
C VAL A 218 -2.69 11.00 4.23
N MET A 219 -1.49 11.25 4.76
CA MET A 219 -1.37 11.70 6.16
C MET A 219 -1.83 13.15 6.33
N GLN A 220 -1.44 14.06 5.44
CA GLN A 220 -1.89 15.46 5.48
C GLN A 220 -3.39 15.59 5.19
N ASP A 221 -3.93 14.79 4.25
CA ASP A 221 -5.37 14.74 4.00
C ASP A 221 -6.14 14.24 5.22
N PHE A 222 -5.61 13.21 5.90
CA PHE A 222 -6.17 12.68 7.14
C PHE A 222 -6.25 13.76 8.22
N VAL A 223 -5.17 14.49 8.47
CA VAL A 223 -5.10 15.57 9.46
C VAL A 223 -6.01 16.72 9.07
N GLY A 224 -5.97 17.17 7.81
CA GLY A 224 -6.82 18.25 7.28
C GLY A 224 -8.31 17.92 7.36
N SER A 225 -8.68 16.68 7.07
CA SER A 225 -10.07 16.22 7.17
C SER A 225 -10.60 16.27 8.60
N TYR A 226 -9.84 15.79 9.59
CA TYR A 226 -10.24 15.91 11.00
C TYR A 226 -10.31 17.37 11.46
N SER A 227 -9.39 18.23 11.03
CA SER A 227 -9.43 19.67 11.31
C SER A 227 -10.67 20.34 10.71
N ALA A 228 -11.17 19.82 9.59
CA ALA A 228 -12.43 20.25 8.97
C ALA A 228 -13.67 19.53 9.55
N GLY A 229 -13.54 18.78 10.65
CA GLY A 229 -14.65 18.05 11.29
C GLY A 229 -15.20 16.89 10.46
N ARG A 230 -14.39 16.36 9.53
CA ARG A 230 -14.70 15.18 8.71
C ARG A 230 -13.98 13.96 9.27
N THR A 231 -14.50 12.79 8.98
CA THR A 231 -13.91 11.50 9.40
C THR A 231 -13.41 10.73 8.17
N PRO A 232 -12.14 10.91 7.79
CA PRO A 232 -11.60 10.26 6.59
C PRO A 232 -11.30 8.78 6.82
N ASN A 233 -11.20 8.03 5.71
CA ASN A 233 -10.62 6.69 5.70
C ASN A 233 -9.29 6.72 4.92
N PRO A 234 -8.12 6.65 5.62
CA PRO A 234 -6.83 6.76 4.95
C PRO A 234 -6.52 5.60 4.01
N CYS A 235 -7.12 4.42 4.18
CA CYS A 235 -6.96 3.30 3.26
C CYS A 235 -7.60 3.61 1.90
N VAL A 236 -8.73 4.33 1.89
CA VAL A 236 -9.39 4.83 0.68
C VAL A 236 -8.45 5.76 -0.09
N ALA A 237 -7.91 6.79 0.59
CA ALA A 237 -6.96 7.74 -0.01
C ALA A 237 -5.68 7.03 -0.51
N CYS A 238 -5.14 6.06 0.25
CA CYS A 238 -3.96 5.30 -0.12
C CYS A 238 -4.18 4.48 -1.39
N ASN A 239 -5.31 3.80 -1.52
CA ASN A 239 -5.65 3.04 -2.73
C ASN A 239 -5.89 3.97 -3.91
N ALA A 240 -6.59 5.10 -3.72
CA ALA A 240 -6.88 6.10 -4.74
C ALA A 240 -5.62 6.74 -5.34
N HIS A 241 -4.65 7.09 -4.50
CA HIS A 241 -3.58 8.02 -4.89
C HIS A 241 -2.17 7.46 -4.79
N VAL A 242 -1.97 6.31 -4.16
CA VAL A 242 -0.61 5.79 -3.91
C VAL A 242 -0.41 4.40 -4.48
N LYS A 243 -1.04 3.37 -3.90
CA LYS A 243 -0.70 1.96 -4.17
C LYS A 243 -0.84 1.56 -5.64
N PHE A 244 -2.02 1.80 -6.24
CA PHE A 244 -2.28 1.36 -7.62
C PHE A 244 -1.50 2.18 -8.63
N HIS A 245 -1.33 3.48 -8.39
CA HIS A 245 -0.49 4.33 -9.23
C HIS A 245 0.98 3.88 -9.20
N ALA A 246 1.54 3.62 -8.01
CA ALA A 246 2.92 3.19 -7.87
C ALA A 246 3.17 1.79 -8.45
N ALA A 247 2.23 0.85 -8.24
CA ALA A 247 2.32 -0.48 -8.85
C ALA A 247 2.27 -0.42 -10.37
N SER A 248 1.36 0.40 -10.93
CA SER A 248 1.22 0.58 -12.38
C SER A 248 2.43 1.29 -12.99
N PHE A 249 2.97 2.30 -12.30
CA PHE A 249 4.22 2.96 -12.71
C PHE A 249 5.35 1.95 -12.85
N LEU A 250 5.57 1.11 -11.83
CA LEU A 250 6.60 0.07 -11.91
C LEU A 250 6.31 -0.92 -13.04
N ALA A 251 5.05 -1.38 -13.16
CA ALA A 251 4.65 -2.32 -14.19
C ALA A 251 4.99 -1.80 -15.60
N ASP A 252 4.67 -0.55 -15.89
CA ASP A 252 4.96 0.06 -17.19
C ASP A 252 6.47 0.21 -17.43
N ARG A 253 7.24 0.56 -16.39
CA ARG A 253 8.71 0.68 -16.50
C ARG A 253 9.41 -0.63 -16.77
N ILE A 254 8.88 -1.77 -16.30
CA ILE A 254 9.46 -3.09 -16.56
C ILE A 254 8.73 -3.84 -17.68
N GLY A 255 7.79 -3.20 -18.37
CA GLY A 255 7.04 -3.77 -19.49
C GLY A 255 5.98 -4.80 -19.06
N PHE A 256 5.43 -4.69 -17.85
CA PHE A 256 4.42 -5.59 -17.33
C PHE A 256 3.00 -5.04 -17.54
N ARG A 257 2.05 -5.95 -17.77
CA ARG A 257 0.67 -5.59 -18.11
C ARG A 257 -0.19 -5.34 -16.88
N TYR A 258 -0.11 -6.21 -15.86
CA TYR A 258 -1.03 -6.23 -14.74
C TYR A 258 -0.38 -5.79 -13.43
N VAL A 259 -1.23 -5.38 -12.50
CA VAL A 259 -0.87 -5.14 -11.10
C VAL A 259 -1.75 -5.99 -10.20
N ALA A 260 -1.20 -6.53 -9.13
CA ALA A 260 -1.95 -7.34 -8.18
C ALA A 260 -1.70 -6.93 -6.74
N THR A 261 -2.71 -7.09 -5.92
CA THR A 261 -2.63 -6.85 -4.47
C THR A 261 -3.38 -7.94 -3.71
N GLY A 262 -3.07 -8.10 -2.44
CA GLY A 262 -3.75 -9.04 -1.54
C GLY A 262 -5.10 -8.56 -1.03
N HIS A 263 -5.82 -7.73 -1.78
CA HIS A 263 -7.16 -7.34 -1.40
C HIS A 263 -8.18 -8.44 -1.70
N TYR A 264 -9.19 -8.55 -0.83
CA TYR A 264 -10.35 -9.41 -1.02
C TYR A 264 -11.42 -8.64 -1.79
N ALA A 265 -11.40 -8.79 -3.10
CA ALA A 265 -12.35 -8.27 -4.08
C ALA A 265 -12.21 -9.10 -5.36
N ARG A 266 -13.15 -8.99 -6.28
CA ARG A 266 -13.08 -9.60 -7.62
C ARG A 266 -13.21 -8.53 -8.67
N VAL A 267 -12.41 -8.61 -9.73
CA VAL A 267 -12.57 -7.75 -10.92
C VAL A 267 -13.47 -8.47 -11.90
N VAL A 268 -14.49 -7.80 -12.38
CA VAL A 268 -15.51 -8.36 -13.29
C VAL A 268 -15.60 -7.49 -14.54
N GLU A 269 -15.57 -8.15 -15.71
CA GLU A 269 -15.85 -7.51 -16.99
C GLU A 269 -17.35 -7.61 -17.30
N GLU A 270 -17.96 -6.48 -17.59
CA GLU A 270 -19.38 -6.33 -17.86
C GLU A 270 -19.56 -5.62 -19.22
N PRO A 271 -20.74 -5.71 -19.87
CA PRO A 271 -21.01 -4.98 -21.09
C PRO A 271 -20.83 -3.45 -20.98
N GLY A 272 -21.00 -2.88 -19.77
CA GLY A 272 -20.79 -1.47 -19.43
C GLY A 272 -19.34 -1.11 -19.09
N GLY A 273 -18.45 -2.08 -19.00
CA GLY A 273 -17.04 -1.91 -18.65
C GLY A 273 -16.57 -2.78 -17.49
N VAL A 274 -15.42 -2.44 -16.94
CA VAL A 274 -14.84 -3.17 -15.81
C VAL A 274 -15.36 -2.58 -14.49
N THR A 275 -15.75 -3.46 -13.58
CA THR A 275 -16.13 -3.13 -12.21
C THR A 275 -15.52 -4.12 -11.22
N MET A 276 -15.89 -3.99 -9.95
CA MET A 276 -15.55 -4.93 -8.88
C MET A 276 -16.80 -5.64 -8.36
N SER A 277 -16.59 -6.84 -7.84
CA SER A 277 -17.60 -7.60 -7.09
C SER A 277 -17.01 -7.99 -5.73
N ARG A 278 -17.90 -8.20 -4.76
CA ARG A 278 -17.55 -8.71 -3.44
C ARG A 278 -16.81 -10.04 -3.55
N PRO A 279 -15.90 -10.35 -2.60
CA PRO A 279 -15.20 -11.63 -2.57
C PRO A 279 -16.11 -12.77 -2.12
N VAL A 280 -15.63 -14.01 -2.25
CA VAL A 280 -16.28 -15.22 -1.67
C VAL A 280 -16.31 -15.13 -0.13
N ASP A 281 -15.30 -14.56 0.50
CA ASP A 281 -15.28 -14.30 1.94
C ASP A 281 -15.88 -12.92 2.23
N GLU A 282 -17.20 -12.86 2.44
CA GLU A 282 -17.90 -11.61 2.74
C GLU A 282 -17.38 -10.93 4.01
N GLY A 283 -16.89 -11.70 5.00
CA GLY A 283 -16.30 -11.16 6.23
C GLY A 283 -14.96 -10.42 6.00
N LYS A 284 -14.37 -10.57 4.81
CA LYS A 284 -13.12 -9.92 4.39
C LYS A 284 -13.32 -8.93 3.24
N ASP A 285 -14.55 -8.59 2.89
CA ASP A 285 -14.85 -7.68 1.80
C ASP A 285 -14.09 -6.34 1.94
N GLN A 286 -13.29 -6.02 0.92
CA GLN A 286 -12.51 -4.78 0.83
C GLN A 286 -12.93 -3.88 -0.34
N THR A 287 -14.04 -4.19 -1.01
CA THR A 287 -14.57 -3.35 -2.09
C THR A 287 -14.84 -1.92 -1.63
N TYR A 288 -15.25 -1.74 -0.36
CA TYR A 288 -15.47 -0.44 0.26
C TYR A 288 -14.24 0.47 0.28
N VAL A 289 -13.02 -0.04 0.31
CA VAL A 289 -11.80 0.78 0.27
C VAL A 289 -11.18 0.84 -1.11
N LEU A 290 -11.74 0.14 -2.09
CA LEU A 290 -11.26 0.07 -3.47
C LEU A 290 -12.07 0.90 -4.46
N TRP A 291 -13.27 1.38 -4.09
CA TRP A 291 -14.13 2.17 -4.98
C TRP A 291 -13.44 3.37 -5.64
N PRO A 292 -12.47 4.08 -5.01
CA PRO A 292 -11.86 5.26 -5.61
C PRO A 292 -10.74 4.92 -6.61
N VAL A 293 -10.40 3.64 -6.79
CA VAL A 293 -9.40 3.23 -7.78
C VAL A 293 -9.90 3.65 -9.17
N PRO A 294 -9.12 4.43 -9.94
CA PRO A 294 -9.54 4.86 -11.28
C PRO A 294 -9.86 3.67 -12.18
N LYS A 295 -10.95 3.76 -12.95
CA LYS A 295 -11.41 2.69 -13.86
C LYS A 295 -10.30 2.17 -14.76
N GLY A 296 -9.44 3.06 -15.29
CA GLY A 296 -8.30 2.67 -16.11
C GLY A 296 -7.24 1.82 -15.37
N LEU A 297 -7.04 2.03 -14.07
CA LEU A 297 -6.16 1.20 -13.26
C LEU A 297 -6.85 -0.13 -12.87
N LEU A 298 -8.16 -0.11 -12.67
CA LEU A 298 -8.92 -1.32 -12.36
C LEU A 298 -8.87 -2.34 -13.50
N THR A 299 -8.86 -1.92 -14.76
CA THR A 299 -8.72 -2.83 -15.93
C THR A 299 -7.42 -3.64 -15.93
N ARG A 300 -6.43 -3.21 -15.16
CA ARG A 300 -5.14 -3.88 -14.99
C ARG A 300 -4.99 -4.57 -13.63
N ALA A 301 -5.96 -4.41 -12.74
CA ALA A 301 -5.89 -4.96 -11.39
C ALA A 301 -6.29 -6.45 -11.38
N ILE A 302 -5.56 -7.23 -10.59
CA ILE A 302 -5.89 -8.63 -10.29
C ILE A 302 -5.92 -8.80 -8.78
N PHE A 303 -7.01 -9.39 -8.27
CA PHE A 303 -7.20 -9.69 -6.85
C PHE A 303 -7.41 -11.20 -6.68
N PRO A 304 -6.33 -12.01 -6.66
CA PRO A 304 -6.47 -13.48 -6.59
C PRO A 304 -7.25 -13.97 -5.38
N LEU A 305 -7.15 -13.24 -4.24
CA LEU A 305 -7.78 -13.65 -2.99
C LEU A 305 -9.31 -13.43 -2.96
N GLY A 306 -9.86 -12.76 -3.96
CA GLY A 306 -11.31 -12.62 -4.10
C GLY A 306 -12.07 -13.94 -4.23
N GLU A 307 -11.39 -14.99 -4.70
CA GLU A 307 -11.95 -16.34 -4.90
C GLU A 307 -11.70 -17.30 -3.72
N TYR A 308 -11.05 -16.81 -2.63
CA TYR A 308 -10.66 -17.65 -1.50
C TYR A 308 -11.22 -17.12 -0.19
N ARG A 309 -11.52 -18.04 0.74
CA ARG A 309 -11.76 -17.71 2.13
C ARG A 309 -10.43 -17.48 2.86
N LYS A 310 -10.44 -16.66 3.90
CA LYS A 310 -9.22 -16.34 4.67
C LYS A 310 -8.52 -17.58 5.26
N GLU A 311 -9.29 -18.55 5.66
CA GLU A 311 -8.77 -19.82 6.18
C GLU A 311 -8.01 -20.60 5.11
N GLU A 312 -8.53 -20.64 3.87
CA GLU A 312 -7.87 -21.27 2.74
C GLU A 312 -6.55 -20.59 2.39
N VAL A 313 -6.52 -19.25 2.42
CA VAL A 313 -5.28 -18.46 2.21
C VAL A 313 -4.22 -18.81 3.25
N ARG A 314 -4.59 -18.95 4.53
CA ARG A 314 -3.67 -19.39 5.60
C ARG A 314 -3.19 -20.82 5.40
N HIS A 315 -4.09 -21.72 4.99
CA HIS A 315 -3.75 -23.11 4.70
C HIS A 315 -2.76 -23.23 3.55
N ILE A 316 -2.99 -22.52 2.44
CA ILE A 316 -2.05 -22.46 1.31
C ILE A 316 -0.67 -21.97 1.78
N ALA A 317 -0.62 -20.91 2.60
CA ALA A 317 0.64 -20.40 3.12
C ALA A 317 1.40 -21.44 3.98
N GLN A 318 0.67 -22.24 4.79
CA GLN A 318 1.24 -23.30 5.62
C GLN A 318 1.75 -24.47 4.77
N GLU A 319 0.94 -24.97 3.84
CA GLU A 319 1.32 -26.08 2.94
C GLU A 319 2.55 -25.75 2.10
N LYS A 320 2.66 -24.52 1.66
CA LYS A 320 3.81 -24.04 0.86
C LYS A 320 5.01 -23.61 1.72
N GLY A 321 4.93 -23.76 3.03
CA GLY A 321 6.02 -23.46 3.96
C GLY A 321 6.41 -21.97 3.99
N LEU A 322 5.45 -21.07 3.72
CA LEU A 322 5.70 -19.64 3.77
C LEU A 322 5.81 -19.17 5.24
N ALA A 323 6.93 -18.56 5.61
CA ALA A 323 7.16 -18.06 6.98
C ALA A 323 6.09 -17.07 7.45
N VAL A 324 5.41 -16.39 6.51
CA VAL A 324 4.33 -15.44 6.77
C VAL A 324 3.03 -16.09 7.29
N ALA A 325 2.87 -17.42 7.20
CA ALA A 325 1.64 -18.12 7.60
C ALA A 325 1.22 -17.83 9.05
N TYR A 326 2.19 -17.56 9.92
CA TYR A 326 1.99 -17.31 11.35
C TYR A 326 1.99 -15.81 11.72
N THR A 327 2.08 -14.92 10.73
CA THR A 327 2.08 -13.47 10.98
C THR A 327 0.65 -13.01 11.32
N PRO A 328 0.46 -12.25 12.42
CA PRO A 328 -0.82 -11.64 12.75
C PRO A 328 -1.27 -10.65 11.68
N GLU A 329 -2.58 -10.47 11.54
CA GLU A 329 -3.15 -9.47 10.63
C GLU A 329 -2.94 -8.06 11.17
N SER A 330 -2.69 -7.12 10.27
CA SER A 330 -2.73 -5.68 10.58
C SER A 330 -4.19 -5.24 10.64
N GLN A 331 -4.65 -4.78 11.80
CA GLN A 331 -6.05 -4.36 12.03
C GLN A 331 -6.23 -2.84 12.09
N ASP A 332 -5.14 -2.07 12.26
CA ASP A 332 -5.15 -0.64 12.49
C ASP A 332 -4.62 0.17 11.30
N ILE A 333 -4.78 1.50 11.38
CA ILE A 333 -4.20 2.45 10.44
C ILE A 333 -2.67 2.28 10.48
N CYS A 334 -2.06 1.96 9.34
CA CYS A 334 -0.66 1.54 9.26
C CYS A 334 0.36 2.54 9.83
N PHE A 335 0.06 3.84 9.84
CA PHE A 335 0.91 4.91 10.38
C PHE A 335 0.49 5.37 11.78
N ILE A 336 -0.48 4.69 12.41
CA ILE A 336 -0.94 4.92 13.80
C ILE A 336 -0.95 3.57 14.52
N PRO A 337 0.22 3.02 14.85
CA PRO A 337 0.33 1.64 15.36
C PRO A 337 -0.27 1.42 16.73
N ASP A 338 -0.46 2.48 17.52
CA ASP A 338 -1.10 2.47 18.84
C ASP A 338 -2.64 2.67 18.77
N GLY A 339 -3.21 2.81 17.56
CA GLY A 339 -4.62 3.09 17.35
C GLY A 339 -5.09 4.46 17.84
N ASN A 340 -4.19 5.29 18.38
CA ASN A 340 -4.52 6.60 18.96
C ASN A 340 -4.41 7.74 17.94
N TYR A 341 -5.38 7.80 17.01
CA TYR A 341 -5.41 8.84 15.98
C TYR A 341 -5.44 10.27 16.56
N ARG A 342 -6.02 10.47 17.75
CA ARG A 342 -6.08 11.79 18.40
C ARG A 342 -4.68 12.29 18.77
N SER A 343 -3.87 11.43 19.37
CA SER A 343 -2.47 11.76 19.69
C SER A 343 -1.68 12.10 18.42
N PHE A 344 -1.90 11.34 17.34
CA PHE A 344 -1.26 11.60 16.06
C PHE A 344 -1.65 12.96 15.48
N ILE A 345 -2.93 13.31 15.46
CA ILE A 345 -3.42 14.59 14.92
C ILE A 345 -2.93 15.76 15.79
N ARG A 346 -3.02 15.66 17.12
CA ARG A 346 -2.59 16.71 18.06
C ARG A 346 -1.10 17.06 17.98
N LYS A 347 -0.25 16.16 17.47
CA LYS A 347 1.15 16.47 17.21
C LYS A 347 1.34 17.38 15.98
N GLN A 348 0.33 17.50 15.11
CA GLN A 348 0.44 18.19 13.83
C GLN A 348 -0.42 19.45 13.73
N VAL A 349 -1.43 19.59 14.61
CA VAL A 349 -2.32 20.77 14.63
C VAL A 349 -2.41 21.33 16.03
N VAL A 350 -2.53 22.66 16.11
CA VAL A 350 -2.86 23.34 17.38
C VAL A 350 -4.36 23.19 17.58
N ALA A 351 -4.75 22.39 18.55
CA ALA A 351 -6.15 22.22 18.91
C ALA A 351 -6.63 23.47 19.66
N GLU A 352 -7.77 24.02 19.26
CA GLU A 352 -8.37 25.16 19.92
C GLU A 352 -9.58 24.71 20.75
N PRO A 353 -9.71 25.18 22.02
CA PRO A 353 -10.84 24.85 22.84
C PRO A 353 -12.14 25.43 22.28
N GLY A 354 -13.26 24.79 22.62
CA GLY A 354 -14.58 25.21 22.19
C GLY A 354 -15.68 24.62 23.08
N GLU A 355 -16.92 24.77 22.62
CA GLU A 355 -18.10 24.39 23.41
C GLU A 355 -18.68 23.05 22.92
N ILE A 356 -19.21 22.30 23.89
CA ILE A 356 -20.10 21.17 23.61
C ILE A 356 -21.52 21.69 23.83
N VAL A 357 -22.33 21.64 22.78
CA VAL A 357 -23.71 22.15 22.79
C VAL A 357 -24.70 21.02 22.47
N ASP A 358 -25.96 21.19 22.95
CA ASP A 358 -27.03 20.29 22.51
C ASP A 358 -27.57 20.67 21.12
N THR A 359 -28.57 19.94 20.63
CA THR A 359 -29.23 20.18 19.34
C THR A 359 -29.96 21.51 19.24
N GLU A 360 -30.27 22.16 20.40
CA GLU A 360 -30.90 23.48 20.49
C GLU A 360 -29.87 24.62 20.63
N GLY A 361 -28.56 24.28 20.69
CA GLY A 361 -27.47 25.24 20.84
C GLY A 361 -27.14 25.64 22.29
N ARG A 362 -27.73 25.01 23.29
CA ARG A 362 -27.40 25.28 24.71
C ARG A 362 -26.05 24.64 25.05
N ALA A 363 -25.20 25.42 25.72
CA ALA A 363 -23.89 24.93 26.15
C ALA A 363 -24.04 23.90 27.29
N LEU A 364 -23.40 22.74 27.10
CA LEU A 364 -23.36 21.64 28.07
C LEU A 364 -21.98 21.44 28.69
N GLY A 365 -20.93 21.97 28.08
CA GLY A 365 -19.56 21.81 28.51
C GLY A 365 -18.54 22.41 27.55
N GLN A 366 -17.27 22.12 27.78
CA GLN A 366 -16.15 22.57 26.94
C GLN A 366 -15.29 21.38 26.52
N HIS A 367 -14.58 21.54 25.41
CA HIS A 367 -13.62 20.58 24.91
C HIS A 367 -12.28 21.24 24.52
N ALA A 368 -11.21 20.46 24.45
CA ALA A 368 -9.87 20.96 24.15
C ALA A 368 -9.58 21.06 22.63
N GLY A 369 -10.47 20.56 21.77
CA GLY A 369 -10.35 20.64 20.32
C GLY A 369 -11.36 19.78 19.59
N VAL A 370 -11.93 20.29 18.50
CA VAL A 370 -12.91 19.57 17.67
C VAL A 370 -12.35 18.31 17.02
N VAL A 371 -11.04 18.24 16.83
CA VAL A 371 -10.33 17.09 16.23
C VAL A 371 -10.42 15.80 17.05
N ASP A 372 -10.84 15.89 18.30
CA ASP A 372 -11.02 14.73 19.18
C ASP A 372 -12.38 14.05 19.01
N PHE A 373 -13.25 14.61 18.19
CA PHE A 373 -14.63 14.17 18.06
C PHE A 373 -14.96 13.65 16.67
N THR A 374 -15.80 12.62 16.66
CA THR A 374 -16.30 11.99 15.43
C THR A 374 -17.80 11.79 15.54
N VAL A 375 -18.56 12.03 14.48
CA VAL A 375 -20.00 11.78 14.45
C VAL A 375 -20.30 10.33 14.82
N GLY A 376 -21.24 10.12 15.74
CA GLY A 376 -21.59 8.82 16.31
C GLY A 376 -20.79 8.44 17.57
N GLN A 377 -19.78 9.24 17.98
CA GLN A 377 -19.01 8.99 19.20
C GLN A 377 -19.93 9.10 20.43
N ARG A 378 -19.82 8.09 21.33
CA ARG A 378 -20.55 8.04 22.60
C ARG A 378 -19.63 8.27 23.81
N ARG A 379 -18.39 7.74 23.75
CA ARG A 379 -17.45 7.76 24.88
C ARG A 379 -16.48 8.93 24.78
N GLY A 380 -16.05 9.47 25.92
CA GLY A 380 -15.04 10.54 25.95
C GLY A 380 -15.56 11.90 25.49
N ILE A 381 -16.87 12.17 25.59
CA ILE A 381 -17.47 13.47 25.26
C ILE A 381 -17.16 14.49 26.37
N GLY A 382 -17.05 14.03 27.63
CA GLY A 382 -16.72 14.91 28.75
C GLY A 382 -17.93 15.65 29.35
N VAL A 383 -19.16 15.30 28.98
CA VAL A 383 -20.41 15.84 29.51
C VAL A 383 -21.18 14.76 30.27
N SER A 384 -21.68 15.11 31.46
CA SER A 384 -22.55 14.26 32.24
C SER A 384 -24.03 14.57 31.91
N ALA A 385 -24.79 13.54 31.56
CA ALA A 385 -26.20 13.66 31.22
C ALA A 385 -27.00 12.46 31.74
N PRO A 386 -28.32 12.60 32.01
CA PRO A 386 -29.18 11.51 32.48
C PRO A 386 -29.32 10.34 31.47
N THR A 387 -29.17 10.67 30.20
CA THR A 387 -29.21 9.69 29.08
C THR A 387 -27.90 9.76 28.29
N PRO A 388 -27.47 8.63 27.67
CA PRO A 388 -26.28 8.65 26.82
C PRO A 388 -26.38 9.66 25.68
N LEU A 389 -25.37 10.53 25.58
CA LEU A 389 -25.22 11.49 24.49
C LEU A 389 -24.28 10.95 23.42
N TYR A 390 -24.51 11.39 22.20
CA TYR A 390 -23.74 11.05 21.02
C TYR A 390 -23.37 12.33 20.26
N VAL A 391 -22.19 12.37 19.69
CA VAL A 391 -21.79 13.46 18.78
C VAL A 391 -22.64 13.35 17.52
N THR A 392 -23.47 14.35 17.26
CA THR A 392 -24.33 14.42 16.06
C THR A 392 -23.69 15.26 14.97
N GLU A 393 -22.91 16.30 15.35
CA GLU A 393 -22.23 17.19 14.42
C GLU A 393 -20.95 17.75 15.04
N VAL A 394 -19.94 18.00 14.20
CA VAL A 394 -18.73 18.74 14.57
C VAL A 394 -18.67 19.99 13.70
N ARG A 395 -18.60 21.17 14.31
CA ARG A 395 -18.60 22.49 13.67
C ARG A 395 -17.26 23.20 13.85
N PRO A 396 -16.27 22.99 12.98
CA PRO A 396 -14.93 23.57 13.18
C PRO A 396 -14.90 25.09 13.17
N ARG A 397 -15.71 25.73 12.30
CA ARG A 397 -15.74 27.20 12.16
C ARG A 397 -16.17 27.91 13.45
N THR A 398 -17.16 27.36 14.14
CA THR A 398 -17.66 27.88 15.45
C THR A 398 -17.00 27.20 16.63
N LYS A 399 -16.08 26.23 16.38
CA LYS A 399 -15.43 25.41 17.42
C LYS A 399 -16.44 24.69 18.32
N GLN A 400 -17.56 24.24 17.76
CA GLN A 400 -18.62 23.58 18.52
C GLN A 400 -18.71 22.09 18.17
N VAL A 401 -19.01 21.29 19.21
CA VAL A 401 -19.39 19.88 19.07
C VAL A 401 -20.84 19.74 19.50
N VAL A 402 -21.71 19.39 18.57
CA VAL A 402 -23.12 19.18 18.85
C VAL A 402 -23.32 17.76 19.35
N VAL A 403 -24.04 17.61 20.44
CA VAL A 403 -24.41 16.32 21.01
C VAL A 403 -25.91 16.17 21.14
N GLY A 404 -26.39 14.97 20.92
CA GLY A 404 -27.82 14.65 20.96
C GLY A 404 -28.06 13.22 21.40
N ARG A 405 -29.31 12.79 21.33
CA ARG A 405 -29.73 11.43 21.62
C ARG A 405 -29.35 10.49 20.46
N ARG A 406 -29.47 9.20 20.67
CA ARG A 406 -29.19 8.20 19.64
C ARG A 406 -30.06 8.37 18.39
N GLU A 407 -31.30 8.80 18.58
CA GLU A 407 -32.28 9.03 17.51
C GLU A 407 -31.87 10.15 16.57
N ASP A 408 -31.16 11.17 17.10
CA ASP A 408 -30.69 12.33 16.34
C ASP A 408 -29.56 11.99 15.36
N LEU A 409 -28.99 10.76 15.45
CA LEU A 409 -28.02 10.23 14.50
C LEU A 409 -28.65 9.60 13.26
N LYS A 410 -29.98 9.44 13.22
CA LYS A 410 -30.67 8.77 12.11
C LYS A 410 -30.77 9.72 10.92
N VAL A 411 -30.29 9.27 9.77
CA VAL A 411 -30.44 9.97 8.50
C VAL A 411 -31.12 9.09 7.47
N ARG A 412 -31.94 9.67 6.59
CA ARG A 412 -32.59 9.02 5.46
C ARG A 412 -32.03 9.46 4.12
N GLU A 413 -31.19 10.47 4.11
CA GLU A 413 -30.59 11.01 2.92
C GLU A 413 -29.09 11.20 3.15
N VAL A 414 -28.30 10.92 2.14
CA VAL A 414 -26.85 11.09 2.19
C VAL A 414 -26.38 11.81 0.93
N LEU A 415 -25.83 13.00 1.12
CA LEU A 415 -25.19 13.74 0.02
C LEU A 415 -23.80 13.15 -0.22
N VAL A 416 -23.48 12.83 -1.49
CA VAL A 416 -22.24 12.16 -1.89
C VAL A 416 -21.59 12.91 -3.03
N GLY A 417 -20.35 13.32 -2.85
CA GLY A 417 -19.54 14.00 -3.86
C GLY A 417 -18.20 13.29 -4.12
N GLY A 418 -17.42 13.82 -5.08
CA GLY A 418 -16.15 13.19 -5.47
C GLY A 418 -16.34 11.79 -6.04
N LEU A 419 -17.32 11.67 -6.92
CA LEU A 419 -17.84 10.40 -7.43
C LEU A 419 -16.87 9.70 -8.40
N ASN A 420 -16.77 8.38 -8.29
CA ASN A 420 -16.12 7.49 -9.24
C ASN A 420 -17.09 6.37 -9.61
N TRP A 421 -17.57 6.37 -10.86
CA TRP A 421 -18.52 5.38 -11.36
C TRP A 421 -17.84 4.37 -12.28
N PHE A 422 -18.04 3.10 -12.01
CA PHE A 422 -17.62 2.00 -12.89
C PHE A 422 -18.70 1.66 -13.92
N LEU A 423 -19.97 1.69 -13.50
CA LEU A 423 -21.16 1.39 -14.28
C LEU A 423 -22.14 2.58 -14.23
N ASP A 424 -23.31 2.45 -14.86
CA ASP A 424 -24.35 3.48 -14.83
C ASP A 424 -24.85 3.67 -13.39
N PRO A 425 -24.83 4.90 -12.83
CA PRO A 425 -25.34 5.20 -11.50
C PRO A 425 -26.78 4.75 -11.25
N LEU A 426 -27.63 4.77 -12.29
CA LEU A 426 -29.03 4.36 -12.20
C LEU A 426 -29.22 2.86 -11.95
N GLU A 427 -28.15 2.07 -12.07
CA GLU A 427 -28.17 0.65 -11.71
C GLU A 427 -27.97 0.38 -10.20
N ALA A 428 -27.68 1.39 -9.40
CA ALA A 428 -27.44 1.21 -7.98
C ALA A 428 -28.74 0.85 -7.24
N GLU A 429 -28.70 -0.22 -6.46
CA GLU A 429 -29.82 -0.74 -5.67
C GLU A 429 -29.63 -0.48 -4.17
N SER A 430 -28.39 -0.34 -3.72
CA SER A 430 -28.07 -0.13 -2.31
C SER A 430 -26.77 0.68 -2.13
N VAL A 431 -26.61 1.26 -0.93
CA VAL A 431 -25.43 2.02 -0.55
C VAL A 431 -24.88 1.58 0.80
N GLN A 432 -23.56 1.42 0.89
CA GLN A 432 -22.82 1.19 2.12
C GLN A 432 -22.10 2.48 2.52
N VAL A 433 -22.45 3.03 3.69
CA VAL A 433 -21.92 4.32 4.19
C VAL A 433 -20.92 4.19 5.33
N ARG A 434 -20.50 2.97 5.65
CA ARG A 434 -19.49 2.64 6.67
C ARG A 434 -18.75 1.37 6.31
N TYR A 435 -17.48 1.30 6.64
CA TYR A 435 -16.64 0.12 6.35
C TYR A 435 -17.23 -1.19 6.90
N ASN A 436 -17.67 -1.21 8.15
CA ASN A 436 -18.26 -2.39 8.78
C ASN A 436 -19.81 -2.38 8.79
N GLY A 437 -20.43 -1.56 7.93
CA GLY A 437 -21.89 -1.48 7.83
C GLY A 437 -22.42 -2.36 6.70
N SER A 438 -23.65 -2.86 6.85
CA SER A 438 -24.36 -3.50 5.75
C SER A 438 -24.85 -2.46 4.75
N PRO A 439 -24.91 -2.78 3.43
CA PRO A 439 -25.59 -1.95 2.46
C PRO A 439 -27.08 -1.79 2.79
N VAL A 440 -27.60 -0.61 2.53
CA VAL A 440 -29.03 -0.29 2.70
C VAL A 440 -29.62 0.05 1.32
N PRO A 441 -30.80 -0.49 0.97
CA PRO A 441 -31.45 -0.15 -0.28
C PRO A 441 -31.64 1.35 -0.42
N CYS A 442 -31.37 1.89 -1.60
CA CYS A 442 -31.45 3.33 -1.87
C CYS A 442 -31.85 3.63 -3.30
N GLU A 443 -32.40 4.83 -3.50
CA GLU A 443 -32.55 5.49 -4.79
C GLU A 443 -31.54 6.61 -4.91
N ILE A 444 -31.06 6.89 -6.14
CA ILE A 444 -30.08 7.96 -6.39
C ILE A 444 -30.76 9.10 -7.13
N GLU A 445 -30.63 10.31 -6.62
CA GLU A 445 -31.03 11.55 -7.27
C GLU A 445 -29.81 12.42 -7.59
N ASN A 446 -29.86 13.11 -8.72
CA ASN A 446 -28.82 14.10 -9.05
C ASN A 446 -29.01 15.35 -8.17
N ALA A 447 -28.01 15.69 -7.38
CA ALA A 447 -28.01 16.86 -6.49
C ALA A 447 -27.42 18.12 -7.14
N GLY A 448 -26.90 18.00 -8.37
CA GLY A 448 -26.18 19.09 -9.05
C GLY A 448 -24.70 19.14 -8.65
N GLY A 449 -23.90 19.96 -9.33
CA GLY A 449 -22.49 20.17 -9.00
C GLY A 449 -21.58 18.94 -9.07
N GLY A 450 -22.02 17.85 -9.71
CA GLY A 450 -21.28 16.58 -9.72
C GLY A 450 -21.48 15.74 -8.44
N GLU A 451 -22.56 16.00 -7.71
CA GLU A 451 -22.95 15.28 -6.50
C GLU A 451 -24.25 14.51 -6.70
N VAL A 452 -24.48 13.48 -5.89
CA VAL A 452 -25.73 12.73 -5.85
C VAL A 452 -26.27 12.67 -4.42
N ARG A 453 -27.58 12.57 -4.31
CA ARG A 453 -28.30 12.30 -3.07
C ARG A 453 -28.78 10.85 -3.06
N ALA A 454 -28.34 10.07 -2.10
CA ALA A 454 -28.84 8.72 -1.86
C ALA A 454 -30.02 8.80 -0.88
N LEU A 455 -31.21 8.41 -1.35
CA LEU A 455 -32.44 8.31 -0.54
C LEU A 455 -32.53 6.89 0.01
N LEU A 456 -32.39 6.74 1.32
CA LEU A 456 -32.31 5.44 1.99
C LEU A 456 -33.72 4.90 2.31
N SER A 457 -33.98 3.64 2.00
CA SER A 457 -35.28 2.99 2.33
C SER A 457 -35.53 2.92 3.84
N GLU A 458 -34.44 2.82 4.63
CA GLU A 458 -34.49 2.84 6.09
C GLU A 458 -33.43 3.78 6.68
N PRO A 459 -33.67 4.35 7.87
CA PRO A 459 -32.71 5.26 8.48
C PRO A 459 -31.41 4.57 8.87
N VAL A 460 -30.28 5.17 8.51
CA VAL A 460 -28.94 4.74 8.94
C VAL A 460 -28.43 5.69 10.03
N MET A 461 -27.73 5.10 11.02
CA MET A 461 -27.24 5.87 12.16
C MET A 461 -25.79 6.33 11.99
N GLY A 462 -25.53 7.59 12.33
CA GLY A 462 -24.17 8.14 12.49
C GLY A 462 -23.37 8.08 11.18
N VAL A 463 -23.93 8.55 10.09
CA VAL A 463 -23.23 8.79 8.83
C VAL A 463 -22.34 10.00 9.03
N ALA A 464 -21.03 9.80 8.94
CA ALA A 464 -20.05 10.85 9.19
C ALA A 464 -19.56 11.45 7.86
N PRO A 465 -19.56 12.78 7.72
CA PRO A 465 -18.91 13.44 6.59
C PRO A 465 -17.44 13.03 6.46
N GLY A 466 -16.97 12.80 5.23
CA GLY A 466 -15.63 12.29 4.95
C GLY A 466 -15.52 10.77 4.86
N GLN A 467 -16.53 10.02 5.31
CA GLN A 467 -16.62 8.58 5.06
C GLN A 467 -17.00 8.31 3.60
N SER A 468 -16.73 7.10 3.13
CA SER A 468 -17.17 6.67 1.80
C SER A 468 -18.65 6.29 1.80
N ALA A 469 -19.31 6.54 0.67
CA ALA A 469 -20.56 5.92 0.28
C ALA A 469 -20.30 5.07 -0.97
N VAL A 470 -20.49 3.75 -0.86
CA VAL A 470 -20.23 2.82 -1.95
C VAL A 470 -21.54 2.21 -2.41
N PHE A 471 -21.83 2.31 -3.70
CA PHE A 471 -23.08 1.87 -4.31
C PHE A 471 -22.93 0.50 -4.93
N TYR A 472 -23.93 -0.35 -4.71
CA TYR A 472 -23.94 -1.74 -5.15
C TYR A 472 -25.22 -2.10 -5.91
N LYS A 473 -25.09 -3.11 -6.80
CA LYS A 473 -26.18 -3.89 -7.36
C LYS A 473 -25.88 -5.38 -7.09
N GLY A 474 -26.61 -5.97 -6.15
CA GLY A 474 -26.19 -7.26 -5.59
C GLY A 474 -24.77 -7.17 -5.04
N ASP A 475 -23.86 -8.05 -5.52
CA ASP A 475 -22.44 -8.05 -5.14
C ASP A 475 -21.58 -7.09 -5.92
N ARG A 476 -22.08 -6.49 -7.01
CA ARG A 476 -21.30 -5.62 -7.91
C ARG A 476 -21.22 -4.20 -7.37
N VAL A 477 -20.03 -3.63 -7.41
CA VAL A 477 -19.81 -2.21 -7.12
C VAL A 477 -20.17 -1.38 -8.34
N ILE A 478 -21.15 -0.51 -8.22
CA ILE A 478 -21.55 0.43 -9.28
C ILE A 478 -20.61 1.63 -9.27
N GLY A 479 -20.21 2.09 -8.09
CA GLY A 479 -19.31 3.21 -7.88
C GLY A 479 -19.31 3.65 -6.44
N GLY A 480 -18.80 4.85 -6.19
CA GLY A 480 -18.77 5.41 -4.85
C GLY A 480 -18.39 6.88 -4.85
N GLY A 481 -18.42 7.46 -3.66
CA GLY A 481 -18.04 8.84 -3.40
C GLY A 481 -17.78 9.08 -1.93
N VAL A 482 -17.58 10.32 -1.57
CA VAL A 482 -17.34 10.78 -0.21
C VAL A 482 -18.59 11.46 0.33
N VAL A 483 -19.04 11.07 1.51
CA VAL A 483 -20.17 11.70 2.22
C VAL A 483 -19.86 13.18 2.47
N ARG A 484 -20.77 14.04 2.08
CA ARG A 484 -20.72 15.49 2.24
C ARG A 484 -21.70 15.98 3.31
N ARG A 485 -21.58 17.25 3.66
CA ARG A 485 -22.61 17.96 4.41
C ARG A 485 -23.47 18.77 3.47
N ASP A 486 -24.75 18.93 3.78
CA ASP A 486 -25.68 19.78 3.00
C ASP A 486 -25.29 21.27 2.99
N THR A 487 -24.27 21.67 3.74
CA THR A 487 -23.88 23.09 3.95
C THR A 487 -22.42 23.39 3.57
N GLU A 488 -21.74 22.51 2.86
CA GLU A 488 -20.37 22.77 2.36
C GLU A 488 -20.32 23.42 0.97
#